data_b92d69107d5ee13d56823b759da48387
#
_entry.id   b92d69107d5ee13d56823b759da48387
#
_cell.length_a   1.000
_cell.length_b   1.000
_cell.length_c   1.000
_cell.angle_alpha   90.00
_cell.angle_beta   90.00
_cell.angle_gamma   90.00
#
_symmetry.space_group_name_H-M   'P 1'
#
loop_
_entity.id
_entity.type
_entity.pdbx_description
1 polymer ?
#
loop_
_entity_poly.entity_id
_entity_poly.type
_entity_poly.pdbx_seq_one_letter_code
_entity_poly.pdbx_strand_id
1 'polypeptide(L)'
;MVPARRTAVIDLGSNSFRLVVFDAADGWWKRTDEIYEPVRVGERQELGGPLQRKPMERALETIELFAHFCRATGIERVRPLATSAIREASNRKEFVRSASKRAGLDIQVLSREEEARYGYLAVVNSTTLTHGVALDIGGGSMQLTHVADRLARAARSWRLGAVVTAERFLAVERVKPKHLKALREHVRAELAEAEWLGDARGRLAGIGGTVRNLAAAVMLERGLPSYGTQGFCVERVELDALVDRLAALAPAERSRVPGIKPERGDLILAGAVVVQSVMEAGGFEALEVTEAGMREGAFFEELLGGDDPPLLADVRAASVHNLAAQYQADSAHTTHVARLTLDIWDALAAAGLHPGDSEERQLLWAAAALHDVGTAVDYDDHHKHSRYLILNAGLPGYTPRETALIGQAARYHRRGQPGLGEFAPLARRGDETLLLRCSAVLRVTEQLERSRDQSISSARVVVQDGRVELRLDSRVDSTISRWAAQRQSDLFQRAFGKELLVVDGD
;
A
#
# COMPACT_ATOMS: atom_id res chain seq x y z
N MET A 1 11.31 -6.79 25.79
CA MET A 1 11.11 -6.62 24.34
C MET A 1 12.40 -6.99 23.64
N VAL A 2 12.34 -7.88 22.62
CA VAL A 2 13.47 -8.12 21.73
C VAL A 2 13.75 -6.80 21.00
N PRO A 3 15.00 -6.29 20.98
CA PRO A 3 15.30 -5.04 20.29
C PRO A 3 14.94 -5.18 18.80
N ALA A 4 14.28 -4.17 18.25
CA ALA A 4 13.94 -4.17 16.84
C ALA A 4 15.21 -4.21 16.00
N ARG A 5 15.23 -5.08 14.98
CA ARG A 5 16.29 -5.14 13.99
C ARG A 5 16.12 -3.98 13.01
N ARG A 6 17.15 -3.17 12.84
CA ARG A 6 17.15 -2.03 11.91
C ARG A 6 17.90 -2.38 10.64
N THR A 7 17.25 -2.16 9.50
CA THR A 7 17.83 -2.38 8.18
C THR A 7 17.66 -1.11 7.34
N ALA A 8 18.75 -0.61 6.75
CA ALA A 8 18.71 0.47 5.77
C ALA A 8 18.83 -0.11 4.35
N VAL A 9 17.90 0.24 3.49
CA VAL A 9 17.97 -0.02 2.06
C VAL A 9 18.26 1.30 1.34
N ILE A 10 19.38 1.35 0.60
CA ILE A 10 19.78 2.51 -0.17
C ILE A 10 19.55 2.22 -1.65
N ASP A 11 18.66 2.99 -2.27
CA ASP A 11 18.35 2.93 -3.70
C ASP A 11 19.17 4.02 -4.42
N LEU A 12 20.14 3.61 -5.21
CA LEU A 12 20.99 4.47 -6.03
C LEU A 12 20.41 4.52 -7.45
N GLY A 13 19.27 5.24 -7.58
CA GLY A 13 18.52 5.37 -8.82
C GLY A 13 19.08 6.41 -9.79
N SER A 14 18.63 6.41 -11.04
CA SER A 14 19.10 7.33 -12.08
C SER A 14 18.80 8.80 -11.79
N ASN A 15 17.65 9.11 -11.20
CA ASN A 15 17.19 10.47 -10.90
C ASN A 15 17.49 10.90 -9.45
N SER A 16 17.33 10.00 -8.50
CA SER A 16 17.48 10.30 -7.08
C SER A 16 18.07 9.12 -6.33
N PHE A 17 18.81 9.44 -5.27
CA PHE A 17 19.23 8.48 -4.28
C PHE A 17 18.32 8.56 -3.07
N ARG A 18 18.06 7.41 -2.48
CA ARG A 18 17.14 7.33 -1.36
C ARG A 18 17.58 6.26 -0.38
N LEU A 19 17.78 6.67 0.86
CA LEU A 19 17.96 5.78 1.99
C LEU A 19 16.63 5.63 2.70
N VAL A 20 16.20 4.39 2.98
CA VAL A 20 15.00 4.09 3.78
C VAL A 20 15.40 3.14 4.89
N VAL A 21 14.98 3.45 6.11
CA VAL A 21 15.21 2.62 7.28
C VAL A 21 13.93 1.87 7.62
N PHE A 22 14.08 0.59 7.85
CA PHE A 22 13.02 -0.29 8.35
C PHE A 22 13.42 -0.83 9.72
N ASP A 23 12.50 -0.73 10.66
CA ASP A 23 12.58 -1.44 11.94
C ASP A 23 11.67 -2.66 11.85
N ALA A 24 12.14 -3.81 12.31
CA ALA A 24 11.39 -5.04 12.36
C ALA A 24 11.65 -5.80 13.66
N ALA A 25 10.61 -6.39 14.23
CA ALA A 25 10.67 -7.31 15.36
C ALA A 25 9.63 -8.42 15.14
N ASP A 26 9.51 -9.35 16.08
CA ASP A 26 8.55 -10.43 15.98
C ASP A 26 7.13 -9.90 15.76
N GLY A 27 6.57 -10.23 14.61
CA GLY A 27 5.19 -9.92 14.24
C GLY A 27 4.95 -8.51 13.67
N TRP A 28 5.96 -7.64 13.55
CA TRP A 28 5.78 -6.33 12.95
C TRP A 28 7.02 -5.79 12.23
N TRP A 29 6.77 -4.88 11.30
CA TRP A 29 7.78 -4.05 10.63
C TRP A 29 7.23 -2.66 10.35
N LYS A 30 8.12 -1.68 10.25
CA LYS A 30 7.75 -0.28 10.00
C LYS A 30 8.88 0.45 9.29
N ARG A 31 8.55 1.29 8.31
CA ARG A 31 9.47 2.31 7.83
C ARG A 31 9.57 3.42 8.88
N THR A 32 10.78 3.70 9.35
CA THR A 32 11.02 4.64 10.46
C THR A 32 11.79 5.88 10.05
N ASP A 33 12.51 5.83 8.93
CA ASP A 33 13.23 7.00 8.45
C ASP A 33 13.43 6.97 6.92
N GLU A 34 13.62 8.14 6.32
CA GLU A 34 13.90 8.29 4.89
C GLU A 34 14.74 9.55 4.64
N ILE A 35 15.83 9.39 3.85
CA ILE A 35 16.58 10.52 3.29
C ILE A 35 16.49 10.44 1.77
N TYR A 36 16.07 11.55 1.16
CA TYR A 36 15.91 11.68 -0.29
C TYR A 36 16.83 12.77 -0.83
N GLU A 37 17.64 12.43 -1.87
CA GLU A 37 18.52 13.35 -2.54
C GLU A 37 18.36 13.30 -4.06
N PRO A 38 18.08 14.43 -4.75
CA PRO A 38 17.90 14.49 -6.20
C PRO A 38 19.26 14.54 -6.93
N VAL A 39 20.00 13.45 -6.90
CA VAL A 39 21.39 13.36 -7.40
C VAL A 39 21.48 13.48 -8.91
N ARG A 40 20.49 12.95 -9.67
CA ARG A 40 20.47 12.88 -11.14
C ARG A 40 21.76 12.30 -11.71
N VAL A 41 22.18 11.15 -11.17
CA VAL A 41 23.49 10.51 -11.56
C VAL A 41 23.52 10.12 -13.02
N GLY A 42 22.35 9.83 -13.64
CA GLY A 42 22.21 9.53 -15.07
C GLY A 42 22.04 10.76 -15.98
N GLU A 43 22.20 11.99 -15.46
CA GLU A 43 22.04 13.21 -16.26
C GLU A 43 23.01 13.23 -17.44
N ARG A 44 22.50 13.40 -18.67
CA ARG A 44 23.26 13.42 -19.93
C ARG A 44 24.13 12.17 -20.17
N GLN A 45 23.75 11.04 -19.61
CA GLN A 45 24.44 9.79 -19.87
C GLN A 45 23.98 9.20 -21.21
N GLU A 46 24.91 9.05 -22.14
CA GLU A 46 24.69 8.31 -23.37
C GLU A 46 24.56 6.81 -23.10
N LEU A 47 23.95 6.06 -24.02
CA LEU A 47 23.82 4.61 -23.90
C LEU A 47 25.20 3.93 -23.80
N GLY A 48 25.47 3.26 -22.67
CA GLY A 48 26.77 2.65 -22.39
C GLY A 48 27.91 3.67 -22.13
N GLY A 49 27.58 4.96 -22.10
CA GLY A 49 28.53 6.02 -21.81
C GLY A 49 28.88 6.12 -20.31
N PRO A 50 29.94 6.91 -19.97
CA PRO A 50 30.32 7.09 -18.59
C PRO A 50 29.33 7.99 -17.82
N LEU A 51 29.26 7.79 -16.51
CA LEU A 51 28.69 8.79 -15.61
C LEU A 51 29.51 10.07 -15.72
N GLN A 52 28.82 11.19 -15.86
CA GLN A 52 29.47 12.50 -15.97
C GLN A 52 30.13 12.88 -14.63
N ARG A 53 31.29 13.59 -14.69
CA ARG A 53 32.11 13.87 -13.51
C ARG A 53 31.33 14.58 -12.37
N LYS A 54 30.55 15.63 -12.70
CA LYS A 54 29.81 16.38 -11.69
C LYS A 54 28.68 15.57 -11.04
N PRO A 55 27.78 14.89 -11.80
CA PRO A 55 26.80 13.97 -11.23
C PRO A 55 27.41 12.84 -10.42
N MET A 56 28.56 12.29 -10.86
CA MET A 56 29.27 11.24 -10.15
C MET A 56 29.81 11.73 -8.80
N GLU A 57 30.36 12.94 -8.71
CA GLU A 57 30.85 13.50 -7.44
C GLU A 57 29.70 13.74 -6.47
N ARG A 58 28.57 14.37 -6.91
CA ARG A 58 27.37 14.50 -6.08
C ARG A 58 26.87 13.15 -5.55
N ALA A 59 26.91 12.14 -6.41
CA ALA A 59 26.53 10.78 -6.03
C ALA A 59 27.40 10.21 -4.91
N LEU A 60 28.72 10.39 -5.01
CA LEU A 60 29.69 9.93 -4.01
C LEU A 60 29.50 10.67 -2.67
N GLU A 61 29.33 12.00 -2.69
CA GLU A 61 29.05 12.81 -1.50
C GLU A 61 27.75 12.36 -0.82
N THR A 62 26.69 12.07 -1.60
CA THR A 62 25.43 11.57 -1.06
C THR A 62 25.58 10.19 -0.41
N ILE A 63 26.36 9.29 -1.01
CA ILE A 63 26.63 7.96 -0.43
C ILE A 63 27.40 8.08 0.89
N GLU A 64 28.37 8.99 0.95
CA GLU A 64 29.12 9.29 2.20
C GLU A 64 28.16 9.79 3.29
N LEU A 65 27.23 10.71 2.95
CA LEU A 65 26.21 11.21 3.86
C LEU A 65 25.34 10.06 4.40
N PHE A 66 24.86 9.18 3.53
CA PHE A 66 24.04 8.04 3.92
C PHE A 66 24.80 7.06 4.81
N ALA A 67 26.07 6.78 4.48
CA ALA A 67 26.93 5.94 5.32
C ALA A 67 27.18 6.57 6.70
N HIS A 68 27.39 7.89 6.75
CA HIS A 68 27.54 8.62 8.01
C HIS A 68 26.27 8.52 8.85
N PHE A 69 25.10 8.73 8.24
CA PHE A 69 23.80 8.59 8.91
C PHE A 69 23.64 7.19 9.52
N CYS A 70 23.89 6.13 8.75
CA CYS A 70 23.78 4.76 9.24
C CYS A 70 24.71 4.50 10.45
N ARG A 71 25.97 4.95 10.38
CA ARG A 71 26.90 4.82 11.51
C ARG A 71 26.47 5.61 12.73
N ALA A 72 26.05 6.86 12.54
CA ALA A 72 25.63 7.75 13.64
C ALA A 72 24.38 7.24 14.34
N THR A 73 23.51 6.53 13.64
CA THR A 73 22.25 5.94 14.16
C THR A 73 22.36 4.47 14.55
N GLY A 74 23.58 3.86 14.46
CA GLY A 74 23.82 2.48 14.85
C GLY A 74 23.15 1.44 13.95
N ILE A 75 22.91 1.78 12.67
CA ILE A 75 22.36 0.84 11.69
C ILE A 75 23.49 0.01 11.09
N GLU A 76 23.58 -1.25 11.46
CA GLU A 76 24.63 -2.17 11.00
C GLU A 76 24.29 -2.86 9.68
N ARG A 77 22.99 -3.10 9.42
CA ARG A 77 22.54 -3.75 8.20
C ARG A 77 22.19 -2.70 7.15
N VAL A 78 23.09 -2.53 6.18
CA VAL A 78 22.95 -1.55 5.10
C VAL A 78 23.02 -2.27 3.77
N ARG A 79 21.99 -2.11 2.92
CA ARG A 79 21.90 -2.69 1.58
C ARG A 79 21.91 -1.59 0.51
N PRO A 80 23.06 -1.16 0.01
CA PRO A 80 23.13 -0.18 -1.08
C PRO A 80 22.97 -0.87 -2.43
N LEU A 81 21.87 -0.54 -3.13
CA LEU A 81 21.45 -1.15 -4.38
C LEU A 81 21.54 -0.12 -5.52
N ALA A 82 22.41 -0.37 -6.49
CA ALA A 82 22.57 0.50 -7.66
C ALA A 82 21.81 -0.07 -8.86
N THR A 83 21.06 0.80 -9.55
CA THR A 83 20.18 0.42 -10.67
C THR A 83 20.66 0.93 -12.01
N SER A 84 19.79 1.12 -12.98
CA SER A 84 20.04 1.25 -14.41
C SER A 84 21.17 2.24 -14.80
N ALA A 85 21.21 3.48 -14.27
CA ALA A 85 22.23 4.45 -14.67
C ALA A 85 23.66 4.00 -14.31
N ILE A 86 23.82 3.46 -13.09
CA ILE A 86 25.12 2.96 -12.64
C ILE A 86 25.45 1.64 -13.32
N ARG A 87 24.48 0.72 -13.44
CA ARG A 87 24.66 -0.57 -14.12
C ARG A 87 25.17 -0.44 -15.54
N GLU A 88 24.61 0.51 -16.29
CA GLU A 88 24.92 0.71 -17.72
C GLU A 88 26.16 1.59 -17.95
N ALA A 89 26.71 2.23 -16.93
CA ALA A 89 27.84 3.11 -17.06
C ALA A 89 29.15 2.36 -17.41
N SER A 90 29.88 2.86 -18.42
CA SER A 90 31.19 2.30 -18.78
C SER A 90 32.22 2.44 -17.66
N ASN A 91 32.11 3.48 -16.82
CA ASN A 91 32.98 3.73 -15.66
C ASN A 91 32.38 3.21 -14.34
N ARG A 92 31.39 2.29 -14.36
CA ARG A 92 30.75 1.75 -13.16
C ARG A 92 31.71 1.17 -12.14
N LYS A 93 32.77 0.48 -12.60
CA LYS A 93 33.76 -0.13 -11.70
C LYS A 93 34.55 0.93 -10.92
N GLU A 94 34.86 2.06 -11.55
CA GLU A 94 35.50 3.20 -10.90
C GLU A 94 34.56 3.83 -9.86
N PHE A 95 33.28 4.06 -10.23
CA PHE A 95 32.28 4.59 -9.33
C PHE A 95 32.10 3.71 -8.07
N VAL A 96 31.85 2.41 -8.25
CA VAL A 96 31.65 1.46 -7.13
C VAL A 96 32.90 1.42 -6.22
N ARG A 97 34.11 1.36 -6.81
CA ARG A 97 35.33 1.39 -6.04
C ARG A 97 35.52 2.68 -5.24
N SER A 98 35.20 3.82 -5.85
CA SER A 98 35.30 5.13 -5.19
C SER A 98 34.29 5.24 -4.05
N ALA A 99 33.03 4.79 -4.25
CA ALA A 99 32.00 4.78 -3.23
C ALA A 99 32.35 3.85 -2.07
N SER A 100 32.81 2.64 -2.35
CA SER A 100 33.26 1.70 -1.31
C SER A 100 34.42 2.26 -0.50
N LYS A 101 35.39 2.89 -1.15
CA LYS A 101 36.56 3.51 -0.48
C LYS A 101 36.16 4.69 0.41
N ARG A 102 35.23 5.56 -0.04
CA ARG A 102 34.84 6.76 0.69
C ARG A 102 33.83 6.46 1.81
N ALA A 103 32.82 5.62 1.53
CA ALA A 103 31.70 5.36 2.43
C ALA A 103 31.84 4.09 3.28
N GLY A 104 32.72 3.16 2.88
CA GLY A 104 32.84 1.84 3.53
C GLY A 104 31.64 0.92 3.26
N LEU A 105 30.88 1.18 2.19
CA LEU A 105 29.70 0.39 1.81
C LEU A 105 30.02 -0.50 0.60
N ASP A 106 29.55 -1.74 0.63
CA ASP A 106 29.63 -2.66 -0.50
C ASP A 106 28.39 -2.50 -1.38
N ILE A 107 28.54 -1.80 -2.52
CA ILE A 107 27.43 -1.48 -3.42
C ILE A 107 27.12 -2.66 -4.32
N GLN A 108 25.93 -3.22 -4.17
CA GLN A 108 25.40 -4.22 -5.09
C GLN A 108 24.85 -3.51 -6.34
N VAL A 109 25.45 -3.77 -7.50
CA VAL A 109 24.89 -3.32 -8.79
C VAL A 109 23.91 -4.38 -9.27
N LEU A 110 22.61 -4.08 -9.19
CA LEU A 110 21.56 -5.02 -9.55
C LEU A 110 21.59 -5.34 -11.04
N SER A 111 21.44 -6.62 -11.38
CA SER A 111 21.05 -7.05 -12.72
C SER A 111 19.62 -6.55 -13.04
N ARG A 112 19.21 -6.67 -14.31
CA ARG A 112 17.84 -6.34 -14.71
C ARG A 112 16.81 -7.27 -14.08
N GLU A 113 17.19 -8.52 -13.92
CA GLU A 113 16.40 -9.59 -13.30
C GLU A 113 16.22 -9.36 -11.81
N GLU A 114 17.29 -8.97 -11.08
CA GLU A 114 17.22 -8.64 -9.66
C GLU A 114 16.34 -7.39 -9.41
N GLU A 115 16.49 -6.35 -10.25
CA GLU A 115 15.65 -5.14 -10.16
C GLU A 115 14.18 -5.48 -10.38
N ALA A 116 13.86 -6.30 -11.40
CA ALA A 116 12.50 -6.77 -11.66
C ALA A 116 11.97 -7.66 -10.51
N ARG A 117 12.82 -8.53 -9.92
CA ARG A 117 12.48 -9.36 -8.77
C ARG A 117 12.07 -8.51 -7.57
N TYR A 118 12.82 -7.46 -7.24
CA TYR A 118 12.44 -6.58 -6.12
C TYR A 118 11.17 -5.79 -6.39
N GLY A 119 10.96 -5.32 -7.63
CA GLY A 119 9.69 -4.70 -8.04
C GLY A 119 8.51 -5.66 -7.89
N TYR A 120 8.67 -6.90 -8.35
CA TYR A 120 7.67 -7.96 -8.18
C TYR A 120 7.38 -8.24 -6.69
N LEU A 121 8.40 -8.45 -5.86
CA LEU A 121 8.22 -8.72 -4.42
C LEU A 121 7.52 -7.57 -3.70
N ALA A 122 7.80 -6.33 -4.08
CA ALA A 122 7.11 -5.16 -3.57
C ALA A 122 5.60 -5.22 -3.88
N VAL A 123 5.24 -5.52 -5.13
CA VAL A 123 3.84 -5.58 -5.58
C VAL A 123 3.10 -6.72 -4.89
N VAL A 124 3.62 -7.95 -4.94
CA VAL A 124 2.88 -9.13 -4.43
C VAL A 124 2.77 -9.18 -2.90
N ASN A 125 3.68 -8.49 -2.17
CA ASN A 125 3.63 -8.37 -0.72
C ASN A 125 2.89 -7.11 -0.21
N SER A 126 2.38 -6.27 -1.13
CA SER A 126 1.61 -5.07 -0.78
C SER A 126 0.25 -4.96 -1.47
N THR A 127 -0.08 -5.91 -2.34
CA THR A 127 -1.38 -6.04 -3.01
C THR A 127 -1.90 -7.47 -2.91
N THR A 128 -3.14 -7.69 -3.31
CA THR A 128 -3.74 -9.03 -3.46
C THR A 128 -3.60 -9.55 -4.89
N LEU A 129 -2.54 -9.17 -5.62
CA LEU A 129 -2.31 -9.63 -6.98
C LEU A 129 -1.98 -11.12 -7.01
N THR A 130 -2.89 -11.94 -7.53
CA THR A 130 -2.70 -13.38 -7.77
C THR A 130 -2.36 -13.67 -9.22
N HIS A 131 -3.00 -12.97 -10.15
CA HIS A 131 -2.81 -13.11 -11.60
C HIS A 131 -2.77 -11.72 -12.24
N GLY A 132 -1.85 -11.50 -13.16
CA GLY A 132 -1.72 -10.26 -13.91
C GLY A 132 -0.28 -9.82 -14.12
N VAL A 133 -0.04 -8.51 -14.04
CA VAL A 133 1.28 -7.93 -14.30
C VAL A 133 1.67 -6.97 -13.17
N ALA A 134 2.90 -7.11 -12.68
CA ALA A 134 3.55 -6.12 -11.84
C ALA A 134 4.35 -5.17 -12.74
N LEU A 135 4.09 -3.87 -12.62
CA LEU A 135 4.77 -2.78 -13.33
C LEU A 135 5.64 -1.99 -12.36
N ASP A 136 6.92 -1.88 -12.65
CA ASP A 136 7.81 -0.89 -12.02
C ASP A 136 8.30 0.10 -13.08
N ILE A 137 8.03 1.39 -12.88
CA ILE A 137 8.55 2.45 -13.75
C ILE A 137 9.40 3.44 -12.96
N GLY A 138 10.71 3.33 -13.17
CA GLY A 138 11.72 4.21 -12.60
C GLY A 138 12.07 5.41 -13.48
N GLY A 139 13.22 6.02 -13.21
CA GLY A 139 13.78 7.08 -14.05
C GLY A 139 14.41 6.55 -15.32
N GLY A 140 15.23 5.50 -15.23
CA GLY A 140 16.01 4.94 -16.34
C GLY A 140 15.35 3.75 -17.02
N SER A 141 14.69 2.90 -16.26
CA SER A 141 14.14 1.63 -16.71
C SER A 141 12.66 1.47 -16.35
N MET A 142 12.01 0.54 -17.05
CA MET A 142 10.70 0.00 -16.72
C MET A 142 10.81 -1.52 -16.70
N GLN A 143 10.19 -2.15 -15.72
CA GLN A 143 10.09 -3.60 -15.61
C GLN A 143 8.63 -4.04 -15.64
N LEU A 144 8.36 -5.14 -16.35
CA LEU A 144 7.10 -5.86 -16.27
C LEU A 144 7.39 -7.30 -15.82
N THR A 145 6.61 -7.76 -14.86
CA THR A 145 6.66 -9.15 -14.40
C THR A 145 5.28 -9.77 -14.51
N HIS A 146 5.17 -10.84 -15.30
CA HIS A 146 3.97 -11.67 -15.38
C HIS A 146 3.82 -12.48 -14.10
N VAL A 147 2.70 -12.33 -13.44
CA VAL A 147 2.37 -13.00 -12.18
C VAL A 147 1.23 -14.00 -12.40
N ALA A 148 1.43 -15.24 -11.98
CA ALA A 148 0.38 -16.26 -11.92
C ALA A 148 0.53 -17.06 -10.62
N ASP A 149 -0.57 -17.24 -9.88
CA ASP A 149 -0.60 -17.85 -8.55
C ASP A 149 0.36 -17.13 -7.57
N ARG A 150 0.44 -15.81 -7.68
CA ARG A 150 1.38 -14.94 -6.97
C ARG A 150 2.85 -15.14 -7.31
N LEU A 151 3.20 -16.06 -8.20
CA LEU A 151 4.57 -16.37 -8.60
C LEU A 151 4.95 -15.62 -9.89
N ALA A 152 6.19 -15.12 -9.95
CA ALA A 152 6.75 -14.57 -11.18
C ALA A 152 6.95 -15.68 -12.22
N ARG A 153 6.33 -15.56 -13.38
CA ARG A 153 6.43 -16.53 -14.49
C ARG A 153 7.38 -16.06 -15.60
N ALA A 154 7.36 -14.77 -15.87
CA ALA A 154 8.26 -14.11 -16.82
C ALA A 154 8.51 -12.67 -16.37
N ALA A 155 9.68 -12.14 -16.67
CA ALA A 155 10.00 -10.74 -16.41
C ALA A 155 10.81 -10.17 -17.56
N ARG A 156 10.61 -8.89 -17.84
CA ARG A 156 11.39 -8.12 -18.81
C ARG A 156 11.67 -6.73 -18.28
N SER A 157 12.80 -6.20 -18.69
CA SER A 157 13.25 -4.85 -18.34
C SER A 157 13.69 -4.10 -19.59
N TRP A 158 13.16 -2.90 -19.77
CA TRP A 158 13.46 -2.02 -20.90
C TRP A 158 13.99 -0.67 -20.42
N ARG A 159 14.68 0.05 -21.30
CA ARG A 159 15.10 1.41 -21.08
C ARG A 159 13.96 2.41 -21.36
N LEU A 160 12.82 2.20 -20.71
CA LEU A 160 11.57 2.97 -20.86
C LEU A 160 11.22 3.77 -19.60
N GLY A 161 12.22 4.09 -18.76
CA GLY A 161 12.00 4.94 -17.59
C GLY A 161 11.62 6.39 -17.97
N ALA A 162 10.95 7.08 -17.05
CA ALA A 162 10.37 8.40 -17.28
C ALA A 162 11.40 9.48 -17.67
N VAL A 163 12.63 9.42 -17.13
CA VAL A 163 13.71 10.37 -17.48
C VAL A 163 14.18 10.11 -18.91
N VAL A 164 14.55 8.85 -19.21
CA VAL A 164 15.08 8.48 -20.52
C VAL A 164 14.09 8.77 -21.65
N THR A 165 12.83 8.46 -21.44
CA THR A 165 11.77 8.69 -22.45
C THR A 165 11.45 10.18 -22.60
N ALA A 166 11.49 10.96 -21.50
CA ALA A 166 11.30 12.41 -21.55
C ALA A 166 12.44 13.07 -22.32
N GLU A 167 13.71 12.77 -22.01
CA GLU A 167 14.87 13.33 -22.68
C GLU A 167 14.91 12.99 -24.18
N ARG A 168 14.57 11.76 -24.55
CA ARG A 168 14.64 11.30 -25.92
C ARG A 168 13.51 11.82 -26.81
N PHE A 169 12.29 11.95 -26.30
CA PHE A 169 11.11 12.23 -27.12
C PHE A 169 10.41 13.56 -26.82
N LEU A 170 10.52 14.04 -25.57
CA LEU A 170 9.75 15.18 -25.07
C LEU A 170 10.61 16.35 -24.58
N ALA A 171 11.92 16.34 -24.83
CA ALA A 171 12.84 17.44 -24.51
C ALA A 171 12.66 18.63 -25.46
N VAL A 172 11.43 19.16 -25.51
CA VAL A 172 11.00 20.27 -26.37
C VAL A 172 10.20 21.28 -25.54
N GLU A 173 10.27 22.54 -25.91
CA GLU A 173 9.53 23.60 -25.23
C GLU A 173 8.00 23.33 -25.25
N ARG A 174 7.48 22.83 -26.37
CA ARG A 174 6.06 22.47 -26.53
C ARG A 174 5.92 21.12 -27.18
N VAL A 175 5.27 20.21 -26.50
CA VAL A 175 4.97 18.87 -27.02
C VAL A 175 3.91 18.97 -28.12
N LYS A 176 4.17 18.31 -29.24
CA LYS A 176 3.23 18.21 -30.37
C LYS A 176 2.76 16.77 -30.53
N PRO A 177 1.60 16.50 -31.16
CA PRO A 177 1.09 15.15 -31.38
C PRO A 177 2.10 14.16 -31.99
N LYS A 178 2.98 14.64 -32.88
CA LYS A 178 4.03 13.84 -33.50
C LYS A 178 5.05 13.28 -32.48
N HIS A 179 5.35 14.03 -31.40
CA HIS A 179 6.29 13.60 -30.36
C HIS A 179 5.69 12.48 -29.52
N LEU A 180 4.39 12.62 -29.15
CA LEU A 180 3.65 11.58 -28.44
C LEU A 180 3.50 10.32 -29.31
N LYS A 181 3.20 10.50 -30.60
CA LYS A 181 3.12 9.37 -31.55
C LYS A 181 4.45 8.61 -31.62
N ALA A 182 5.57 9.32 -31.77
CA ALA A 182 6.90 8.70 -31.81
C ALA A 182 7.24 7.95 -30.52
N LEU A 183 6.87 8.52 -29.35
CA LEU A 183 7.05 7.84 -28.07
C LEU A 183 6.19 6.57 -27.99
N ARG A 184 4.89 6.64 -28.31
CA ARG A 184 3.99 5.47 -28.31
C ARG A 184 4.47 4.37 -29.26
N GLU A 185 4.91 4.73 -30.47
CA GLU A 185 5.45 3.77 -31.44
C GLU A 185 6.71 3.08 -30.92
N HIS A 186 7.61 3.86 -30.29
CA HIS A 186 8.81 3.29 -29.66
C HIS A 186 8.46 2.32 -28.54
N VAL A 187 7.59 2.75 -27.60
CA VAL A 187 7.18 1.89 -26.47
C VAL A 187 6.50 0.61 -26.98
N ARG A 188 5.61 0.73 -27.97
CA ARG A 188 4.94 -0.45 -28.56
C ARG A 188 5.93 -1.41 -29.23
N ALA A 189 6.94 -0.90 -29.91
CA ALA A 189 7.98 -1.73 -30.54
C ALA A 189 8.81 -2.49 -29.47
N GLU A 190 9.18 -1.83 -28.38
CA GLU A 190 9.89 -2.47 -27.26
C GLU A 190 9.02 -3.53 -26.55
N LEU A 191 7.74 -3.21 -26.30
CA LEU A 191 6.80 -4.13 -25.64
C LEU A 191 6.50 -5.39 -26.46
N ALA A 192 6.69 -5.36 -27.79
CA ALA A 192 6.52 -6.53 -28.65
C ALA A 192 7.46 -7.71 -28.27
N GLU A 193 8.56 -7.43 -27.57
CA GLU A 193 9.44 -8.46 -27.03
C GLU A 193 8.81 -9.28 -25.88
N ALA A 194 7.77 -8.76 -25.24
CA ALA A 194 7.01 -9.47 -24.20
C ALA A 194 5.77 -10.12 -24.78
N GLU A 195 5.95 -11.17 -25.58
CA GLU A 195 4.86 -11.90 -26.27
C GLU A 195 3.72 -12.30 -25.31
N TRP A 196 4.06 -12.60 -24.05
CA TRP A 196 3.11 -12.97 -23.00
C TRP A 196 2.21 -11.81 -22.51
N LEU A 197 2.54 -10.56 -22.84
CA LEU A 197 1.82 -9.39 -22.27
C LEU A 197 0.35 -9.35 -22.75
N GLY A 198 0.09 -9.65 -24.02
CA GLY A 198 -1.26 -9.71 -24.58
C GLY A 198 -2.12 -10.85 -24.00
N ASP A 199 -1.49 -11.90 -23.51
CA ASP A 199 -2.15 -13.06 -22.89
C ASP A 199 -2.20 -12.99 -21.37
N ALA A 200 -1.53 -12.02 -20.75
CA ALA A 200 -1.50 -11.82 -19.30
C ALA A 200 -2.89 -11.42 -18.81
N ARG A 201 -3.63 -12.39 -18.27
CA ARG A 201 -4.97 -12.16 -17.70
C ARG A 201 -4.85 -11.65 -16.26
N GLY A 202 -5.83 -10.85 -15.83
CA GLY A 202 -5.92 -10.36 -14.46
C GLY A 202 -5.71 -8.85 -14.32
N ARG A 203 -5.02 -8.44 -13.27
CA ARG A 203 -4.85 -7.02 -12.90
C ARG A 203 -3.46 -6.51 -13.28
N LEU A 204 -3.37 -5.20 -13.54
CA LEU A 204 -2.11 -4.48 -13.58
C LEU A 204 -1.90 -3.78 -12.24
N ALA A 205 -0.81 -4.08 -11.54
CA ALA A 205 -0.43 -3.40 -10.31
C ALA A 205 0.93 -2.70 -10.50
N GLY A 206 1.01 -1.42 -10.12
CA GLY A 206 2.15 -0.57 -10.42
C GLY A 206 2.79 0.06 -9.21
N ILE A 207 4.12 0.20 -9.30
CA ILE A 207 4.97 0.90 -8.34
C ILE A 207 5.78 2.01 -9.02
N GLY A 208 6.41 2.81 -8.21
CA GLY A 208 7.28 3.88 -8.67
C GLY A 208 6.66 5.27 -8.54
N GLY A 209 7.53 6.28 -8.62
CA GLY A 209 7.09 7.66 -8.41
C GLY A 209 6.15 8.18 -9.50
N THR A 210 6.27 7.71 -10.73
CA THR A 210 5.35 8.05 -11.83
C THR A 210 3.95 7.59 -11.49
N VAL A 211 3.78 6.29 -11.21
CA VAL A 211 2.49 5.67 -10.90
C VAL A 211 1.78 6.37 -9.73
N ARG A 212 2.52 6.63 -8.63
CA ARG A 212 1.95 7.34 -7.48
C ARG A 212 1.51 8.77 -7.77
N ASN A 213 2.24 9.51 -8.61
CA ASN A 213 1.83 10.87 -9.00
C ASN A 213 0.60 10.86 -9.90
N LEU A 214 0.49 9.90 -10.82
CA LEU A 214 -0.71 9.74 -11.66
C LEU A 214 -1.93 9.43 -10.78
N ALA A 215 -1.80 8.49 -9.85
CA ALA A 215 -2.86 8.15 -8.91
C ALA A 215 -3.28 9.36 -8.05
N ALA A 216 -2.32 10.09 -7.48
CA ALA A 216 -2.61 11.28 -6.67
C ALA A 216 -3.34 12.38 -7.48
N ALA A 217 -2.95 12.56 -8.76
CA ALA A 217 -3.62 13.52 -9.62
C ALA A 217 -5.09 13.12 -9.90
N VAL A 218 -5.34 11.85 -10.22
CA VAL A 218 -6.70 11.32 -10.44
C VAL A 218 -7.54 11.36 -9.17
N MET A 219 -6.98 10.99 -8.01
CA MET A 219 -7.67 11.09 -6.73
C MET A 219 -8.15 12.50 -6.43
N LEU A 220 -7.28 13.49 -6.60
CA LEU A 220 -7.63 14.89 -6.37
C LEU A 220 -8.64 15.42 -7.38
N GLU A 221 -8.59 14.97 -8.64
CA GLU A 221 -9.58 15.31 -9.67
C GLU A 221 -10.97 14.73 -9.34
N ARG A 222 -11.02 13.52 -8.76
CA ARG A 222 -12.26 12.94 -8.23
C ARG A 222 -12.75 13.60 -6.93
N GLY A 223 -11.99 14.54 -6.36
CA GLY A 223 -12.31 15.16 -5.06
C GLY A 223 -12.25 14.19 -3.88
N LEU A 224 -11.41 13.14 -3.99
CA LEU A 224 -11.28 12.13 -2.95
C LEU A 224 -10.39 12.62 -1.80
N PRO A 225 -10.68 12.20 -0.55
CA PRO A 225 -9.80 12.48 0.58
C PRO A 225 -8.44 11.79 0.38
N SER A 226 -7.36 12.52 0.65
CA SER A 226 -5.99 12.05 0.42
C SER A 226 -5.39 11.47 1.70
N TYR A 227 -5.42 10.15 1.84
CA TYR A 227 -4.74 9.37 2.87
C TYR A 227 -3.71 8.39 2.26
N GLY A 228 -3.05 8.81 1.16
CA GLY A 228 -2.14 7.97 0.39
C GLY A 228 -2.77 7.38 -0.87
N THR A 229 -1.95 6.69 -1.64
CA THR A 229 -2.36 6.11 -2.94
C THR A 229 -2.44 4.57 -2.90
N GLN A 230 -2.21 3.97 -1.73
CA GLN A 230 -2.24 2.52 -1.56
C GLN A 230 -3.59 1.92 -1.98
N GLY A 231 -3.55 0.93 -2.87
CA GLY A 231 -4.74 0.21 -3.36
C GLY A 231 -5.67 1.03 -4.25
N PHE A 232 -5.29 2.27 -4.63
CA PHE A 232 -6.09 3.09 -5.54
C PHE A 232 -5.98 2.55 -6.96
N CYS A 233 -7.11 2.50 -7.68
CA CYS A 233 -7.16 2.11 -9.09
C CYS A 233 -7.38 3.34 -9.97
N VAL A 234 -6.46 3.55 -10.92
CA VAL A 234 -6.57 4.52 -11.99
C VAL A 234 -7.18 3.82 -13.20
N GLU A 235 -8.38 4.21 -13.59
CA GLU A 235 -9.03 3.68 -14.78
C GLU A 235 -8.31 4.16 -16.06
N ARG A 236 -8.29 3.33 -17.10
CA ARG A 236 -7.62 3.67 -18.36
C ARG A 236 -8.15 4.99 -18.95
N VAL A 237 -9.47 5.17 -18.95
CA VAL A 237 -10.11 6.40 -19.45
C VAL A 237 -9.65 7.65 -18.69
N GLU A 238 -9.35 7.54 -17.42
CA GLU A 238 -8.85 8.65 -16.59
C GLU A 238 -7.38 8.93 -16.87
N LEU A 239 -6.59 7.87 -17.06
CA LEU A 239 -5.20 8.02 -17.48
C LEU A 239 -5.12 8.69 -18.86
N ASP A 240 -5.98 8.30 -19.79
CA ASP A 240 -6.04 8.89 -21.13
C ASP A 240 -6.37 10.39 -21.04
N ALA A 241 -7.39 10.77 -20.29
CA ALA A 241 -7.76 12.17 -20.06
C ALA A 241 -6.63 12.97 -19.39
N LEU A 242 -5.95 12.37 -18.40
CA LEU A 242 -4.81 12.99 -17.73
C LEU A 242 -3.63 13.18 -18.70
N VAL A 243 -3.32 12.21 -19.56
CA VAL A 243 -2.27 12.31 -20.59
C VAL A 243 -2.58 13.46 -21.55
N ASP A 244 -3.82 13.57 -22.03
CA ASP A 244 -4.22 14.65 -22.95
C ASP A 244 -4.10 16.03 -22.28
N ARG A 245 -4.52 16.15 -21.03
CA ARG A 245 -4.36 17.39 -20.25
C ARG A 245 -2.89 17.74 -20.06
N LEU A 246 -2.05 16.79 -19.64
CA LEU A 246 -0.62 17.02 -19.45
C LEU A 246 0.09 17.37 -20.76
N ALA A 247 -0.35 16.82 -21.89
CA ALA A 247 0.22 17.11 -23.21
C ALA A 247 -0.05 18.55 -23.67
N ALA A 248 -1.19 19.12 -23.27
CA ALA A 248 -1.56 20.50 -23.58
C ALA A 248 -0.75 21.54 -22.78
N LEU A 249 -0.14 21.15 -21.65
CA LEU A 249 0.57 22.03 -20.74
C LEU A 249 2.08 22.07 -21.07
N ALA A 250 2.71 23.24 -20.81
CA ALA A 250 4.16 23.34 -20.79
C ALA A 250 4.76 22.60 -19.58
N PRO A 251 6.04 22.16 -19.62
CA PRO A 251 6.67 21.44 -18.52
C PRO A 251 6.53 22.12 -17.14
N ALA A 252 6.72 23.43 -17.08
CA ALA A 252 6.57 24.22 -15.86
C ALA A 252 5.12 24.30 -15.33
N GLU A 253 4.13 24.16 -16.21
CA GLU A 253 2.72 24.12 -15.81
C GLU A 253 2.31 22.75 -15.28
N ARG A 254 2.89 21.66 -15.82
CA ARG A 254 2.66 20.29 -15.35
C ARG A 254 3.06 20.12 -13.88
N SER A 255 4.11 20.81 -13.42
CA SER A 255 4.53 20.80 -12.01
C SER A 255 3.52 21.45 -11.05
N ARG A 256 2.52 22.17 -11.58
CA ARG A 256 1.45 22.81 -10.81
C ARG A 256 0.14 22.01 -10.82
N VAL A 257 0.08 20.91 -11.58
CA VAL A 257 -1.10 20.04 -11.59
C VAL A 257 -1.22 19.39 -10.20
N PRO A 258 -2.35 19.53 -9.49
CA PRO A 258 -2.55 18.90 -8.19
C PRO A 258 -2.26 17.40 -8.25
N GLY A 259 -1.54 16.88 -7.27
CA GLY A 259 -1.09 15.48 -7.20
C GLY A 259 0.24 15.20 -7.93
N ILE A 260 0.70 16.08 -8.80
CA ILE A 260 2.01 15.97 -9.44
C ILE A 260 3.04 16.72 -8.60
N LYS A 261 4.07 16.02 -8.14
CA LYS A 261 5.18 16.66 -7.41
C LYS A 261 5.96 17.61 -8.34
N PRO A 262 6.32 18.82 -7.88
CA PRO A 262 6.98 19.83 -8.70
C PRO A 262 8.22 19.33 -9.47
N GLU A 263 9.05 18.50 -8.82
CA GLU A 263 10.28 17.93 -9.40
C GLU A 263 10.03 16.87 -10.49
N ARG A 264 8.76 16.55 -10.78
CA ARG A 264 8.37 15.57 -11.80
C ARG A 264 7.63 16.18 -13.00
N GLY A 265 7.39 17.47 -13.02
CA GLY A 265 6.64 18.14 -14.09
C GLY A 265 7.22 17.92 -15.50
N ASP A 266 8.52 17.81 -15.61
CA ASP A 266 9.24 17.52 -16.86
C ASP A 266 9.17 16.05 -17.29
N LEU A 267 8.97 15.13 -16.35
CA LEU A 267 9.04 13.68 -16.58
C LEU A 267 7.66 13.00 -16.66
N ILE A 268 6.66 13.58 -15.99
CA ILE A 268 5.40 12.88 -15.74
C ILE A 268 4.65 12.51 -17.02
N LEU A 269 4.66 13.37 -18.04
CA LEU A 269 3.98 13.08 -19.31
C LEU A 269 4.60 11.87 -20.02
N ALA A 270 5.94 11.78 -20.07
CA ALA A 270 6.61 10.65 -20.69
C ALA A 270 6.28 9.35 -19.95
N GLY A 271 6.38 9.36 -18.63
CA GLY A 271 6.02 8.20 -17.81
C GLY A 271 4.53 7.81 -17.94
N ALA A 272 3.62 8.78 -18.03
CA ALA A 272 2.19 8.54 -18.25
C ALA A 272 1.92 7.85 -19.58
N VAL A 273 2.58 8.30 -20.67
CA VAL A 273 2.45 7.67 -22.00
C VAL A 273 3.02 6.24 -22.00
N VAL A 274 4.11 5.98 -21.27
CA VAL A 274 4.64 4.62 -21.14
C VAL A 274 3.62 3.72 -20.43
N VAL A 275 3.05 4.17 -19.29
CA VAL A 275 2.02 3.41 -18.57
C VAL A 275 0.78 3.18 -19.44
N GLN A 276 0.30 4.20 -20.14
CA GLN A 276 -0.81 4.11 -21.08
C GLN A 276 -0.55 3.02 -22.14
N SER A 277 0.66 3.02 -22.73
CA SER A 277 1.03 2.03 -23.76
C SER A 277 1.10 0.60 -23.21
N VAL A 278 1.52 0.42 -21.94
CA VAL A 278 1.48 -0.88 -21.26
C VAL A 278 0.03 -1.33 -21.06
N MET A 279 -0.86 -0.43 -20.61
CA MET A 279 -2.27 -0.76 -20.44
C MET A 279 -2.94 -1.14 -21.76
N GLU A 280 -2.63 -0.43 -22.85
CA GLU A 280 -3.10 -0.75 -24.19
C GLU A 280 -2.61 -2.13 -24.66
N ALA A 281 -1.29 -2.39 -24.54
CA ALA A 281 -0.68 -3.63 -25.02
C ALA A 281 -1.15 -4.87 -24.26
N GLY A 282 -1.40 -4.75 -22.95
CA GLY A 282 -1.89 -5.84 -22.11
C GLY A 282 -3.42 -5.90 -21.98
N GLY A 283 -4.16 -4.95 -22.58
CA GLY A 283 -5.62 -4.90 -22.49
C GLY A 283 -6.14 -4.62 -21.07
N PHE A 284 -5.37 -3.88 -20.26
CA PHE A 284 -5.76 -3.54 -18.88
C PHE A 284 -6.66 -2.32 -18.84
N GLU A 285 -7.79 -2.43 -18.16
CA GLU A 285 -8.75 -1.33 -17.99
C GLU A 285 -8.45 -0.46 -16.77
N ALA A 286 -7.66 -0.96 -15.82
CA ALA A 286 -7.27 -0.21 -14.62
C ALA A 286 -5.83 -0.56 -14.19
N LEU A 287 -5.19 0.38 -13.52
CA LEU A 287 -3.89 0.26 -12.85
C LEU A 287 -4.09 0.41 -11.34
N GLU A 288 -3.92 -0.68 -10.59
CA GLU A 288 -3.83 -0.64 -9.14
C GLU A 288 -2.48 -0.08 -8.70
N VAL A 289 -2.48 0.85 -7.73
CA VAL A 289 -1.27 1.52 -7.26
C VAL A 289 -0.92 1.05 -5.85
N THR A 290 0.35 0.71 -5.63
CA THR A 290 0.88 0.49 -4.29
C THR A 290 1.98 1.49 -3.95
N GLU A 291 2.07 1.84 -2.67
CA GLU A 291 3.11 2.75 -2.16
C GLU A 291 4.46 2.06 -1.96
N ALA A 292 4.47 0.73 -1.94
CA ALA A 292 5.71 -0.04 -1.94
C ALA A 292 6.54 0.24 -3.20
N GLY A 293 7.81 -0.08 -3.16
CA GLY A 293 8.75 0.04 -4.26
C GLY A 293 9.86 -0.99 -4.15
N MET A 294 10.85 -0.92 -5.03
CA MET A 294 12.01 -1.83 -5.04
C MET A 294 12.65 -1.98 -3.64
N ARG A 295 12.69 -0.92 -2.84
CA ARG A 295 13.27 -0.94 -1.48
C ARG A 295 12.47 -1.81 -0.51
N GLU A 296 11.15 -1.71 -0.58
CA GLU A 296 10.25 -2.58 0.18
C GLU A 296 10.39 -4.03 -0.30
N GLY A 297 10.54 -4.27 -1.61
CA GLY A 297 10.81 -5.60 -2.15
C GLY A 297 12.13 -6.20 -1.64
N ALA A 298 13.20 -5.41 -1.60
CA ALA A 298 14.47 -5.83 -1.03
C ALA A 298 14.37 -6.07 0.49
N PHE A 299 13.59 -5.25 1.20
CA PHE A 299 13.33 -5.45 2.61
C PHE A 299 12.49 -6.72 2.87
N PHE A 300 11.45 -6.99 2.09
CA PHE A 300 10.66 -8.21 2.21
C PHE A 300 11.48 -9.48 1.95
N GLU A 301 12.41 -9.43 1.00
CA GLU A 301 13.35 -10.55 0.80
C GLU A 301 14.14 -10.87 2.06
N GLU A 302 14.60 -9.85 2.80
CA GLU A 302 15.32 -10.03 4.06
C GLU A 302 14.38 -10.41 5.22
N LEU A 303 13.21 -9.77 5.32
CA LEU A 303 12.24 -10.00 6.40
C LEU A 303 11.70 -11.43 6.37
N LEU A 304 11.37 -11.91 5.18
CA LEU A 304 10.75 -13.22 4.94
C LEU A 304 11.79 -14.27 4.51
N GLY A 305 13.08 -14.00 4.76
CA GLY A 305 14.19 -14.87 4.39
C GLY A 305 14.01 -16.29 4.91
N GLY A 306 14.13 -17.27 4.00
CA GLY A 306 13.89 -18.71 4.26
C GLY A 306 12.86 -19.31 3.31
N ASP A 307 11.90 -18.51 2.85
CA ASP A 307 10.96 -18.91 1.80
C ASP A 307 11.46 -18.48 0.42
N ASP A 308 11.20 -19.27 -0.61
CA ASP A 308 11.49 -18.91 -1.99
C ASP A 308 10.27 -19.20 -2.89
N PRO A 309 9.61 -18.18 -3.41
CA PRO A 309 9.85 -16.74 -3.18
C PRO A 309 9.35 -16.28 -1.79
N PRO A 310 9.96 -15.20 -1.23
CA PRO A 310 9.61 -14.63 0.08
C PRO A 310 8.28 -13.87 -0.01
N LEU A 311 7.18 -14.56 0.22
CA LEU A 311 5.81 -14.04 0.09
C LEU A 311 5.06 -14.10 1.42
N LEU A 312 4.40 -13.01 1.79
CA LEU A 312 3.39 -13.03 2.84
C LEU A 312 2.25 -13.98 2.44
N ALA A 313 1.85 -14.88 3.31
CA ALA A 313 0.79 -15.85 3.02
C ALA A 313 -0.54 -15.16 2.71
N ASP A 314 -0.92 -14.18 3.53
CA ASP A 314 -2.09 -13.31 3.35
C ASP A 314 -1.68 -11.86 3.60
N VAL A 315 -1.65 -11.05 2.55
CA VAL A 315 -1.24 -9.64 2.61
C VAL A 315 -2.21 -8.81 3.47
N ARG A 316 -3.52 -9.05 3.36
CA ARG A 316 -4.53 -8.34 4.14
C ARG A 316 -4.40 -8.63 5.63
N ALA A 317 -4.33 -9.91 5.99
CA ALA A 317 -4.15 -10.31 7.38
C ALA A 317 -2.80 -9.80 7.94
N ALA A 318 -1.72 -9.94 7.17
CA ALA A 318 -0.40 -9.46 7.57
C ALA A 318 -0.37 -7.95 7.82
N SER A 319 -1.05 -7.14 6.98
CA SER A 319 -1.09 -5.68 7.15
C SER A 319 -1.85 -5.27 8.41
N VAL A 320 -2.96 -5.94 8.74
CA VAL A 320 -3.75 -5.72 9.96
C VAL A 320 -2.95 -6.11 11.21
N HIS A 321 -2.37 -7.32 11.23
CA HIS A 321 -1.55 -7.78 12.35
C HIS A 321 -0.32 -6.89 12.54
N ASN A 322 0.34 -6.51 11.45
CA ASN A 322 1.47 -5.59 11.48
C ASN A 322 1.10 -4.25 12.15
N LEU A 323 -0.02 -3.64 11.75
CA LEU A 323 -0.47 -2.37 12.33
C LEU A 323 -0.83 -2.52 13.82
N ALA A 324 -1.55 -3.60 14.19
CA ALA A 324 -1.87 -3.88 15.58
C ALA A 324 -0.61 -4.05 16.45
N ALA A 325 0.38 -4.81 15.96
CA ALA A 325 1.62 -5.06 16.68
C ALA A 325 2.51 -3.82 16.79
N GLN A 326 2.57 -2.96 15.76
CA GLN A 326 3.32 -1.68 15.80
C GLN A 326 2.87 -0.79 16.96
N TYR A 327 1.58 -0.78 17.26
CA TYR A 327 0.98 0.05 18.30
C TYR A 327 0.69 -0.73 19.59
N GLN A 328 1.25 -1.96 19.72
CA GLN A 328 1.13 -2.79 20.92
C GLN A 328 -0.32 -2.96 21.41
N ALA A 329 -1.25 -3.12 20.45
CA ALA A 329 -2.63 -3.40 20.79
C ALA A 329 -2.70 -4.62 21.70
N ASP A 330 -3.58 -4.57 22.71
CA ASP A 330 -3.83 -5.73 23.59
C ASP A 330 -4.34 -6.90 22.76
N SER A 331 -3.42 -7.79 22.37
CA SER A 331 -3.70 -8.90 21.47
C SER A 331 -4.71 -9.89 22.06
N ALA A 332 -4.71 -10.08 23.38
CA ALA A 332 -5.67 -10.97 24.04
C ALA A 332 -7.08 -10.42 23.94
N HIS A 333 -7.26 -9.13 24.24
CA HIS A 333 -8.53 -8.43 24.13
C HIS A 333 -9.01 -8.35 22.68
N THR A 334 -8.19 -7.80 21.78
CA THR A 334 -8.61 -7.56 20.38
C THR A 334 -8.88 -8.85 19.61
N THR A 335 -8.14 -9.93 19.88
CA THR A 335 -8.40 -11.25 19.28
C THR A 335 -9.72 -11.83 19.78
N HIS A 336 -10.01 -11.69 21.08
CA HIS A 336 -11.24 -12.17 21.66
C HIS A 336 -12.46 -11.38 21.13
N VAL A 337 -12.39 -10.05 21.10
CA VAL A 337 -13.42 -9.20 20.50
C VAL A 337 -13.63 -9.55 19.03
N ALA A 338 -12.57 -9.73 18.25
CA ALA A 338 -12.68 -10.10 16.83
C ALA A 338 -13.37 -11.45 16.65
N ARG A 339 -13.05 -12.44 17.47
CA ARG A 339 -13.70 -13.75 17.44
C ARG A 339 -15.20 -13.65 17.73
N LEU A 340 -15.59 -13.02 18.87
CA LEU A 340 -17.00 -12.83 19.21
C LEU A 340 -17.75 -12.03 18.14
N THR A 341 -17.10 -11.02 17.57
CA THR A 341 -17.65 -10.19 16.47
C THR A 341 -17.98 -11.06 15.27
N LEU A 342 -17.09 -11.94 14.86
CA LEU A 342 -17.31 -12.80 13.71
C LEU A 342 -18.32 -13.91 13.99
N ASP A 343 -18.29 -14.50 15.19
CA ASP A 343 -19.28 -15.51 15.60
C ASP A 343 -20.71 -14.94 15.53
N ILE A 344 -20.93 -13.73 16.06
CA ILE A 344 -22.22 -13.06 16.00
C ILE A 344 -22.56 -12.66 14.55
N TRP A 345 -21.61 -12.12 13.79
CA TRP A 345 -21.82 -11.75 12.40
C TRP A 345 -22.26 -12.94 11.55
N ASP A 346 -21.56 -14.05 11.64
CA ASP A 346 -21.86 -15.28 10.89
C ASP A 346 -23.23 -15.86 11.28
N ALA A 347 -23.58 -15.81 12.57
CA ALA A 347 -24.89 -16.26 13.04
C ALA A 347 -26.05 -15.35 12.56
N LEU A 348 -25.85 -14.03 12.50
CA LEU A 348 -26.83 -13.09 11.93
C LEU A 348 -27.01 -13.31 10.43
N ALA A 349 -25.94 -13.63 9.69
CA ALA A 349 -26.01 -14.00 8.28
C ALA A 349 -26.78 -15.30 8.08
N ALA A 350 -26.49 -16.34 8.88
CA ALA A 350 -27.20 -17.62 8.84
C ALA A 350 -28.70 -17.45 9.12
N ALA A 351 -29.07 -16.45 9.94
CA ALA A 351 -30.46 -16.09 10.21
C ALA A 351 -31.09 -15.16 9.14
N GLY A 352 -30.39 -14.84 8.05
CA GLY A 352 -30.88 -14.03 6.94
C GLY A 352 -30.94 -12.53 7.20
N LEU A 353 -30.29 -12.00 8.24
CA LEU A 353 -30.32 -10.59 8.58
C LEU A 353 -29.31 -9.73 7.78
N HIS A 354 -28.36 -10.36 7.11
CA HIS A 354 -27.49 -9.76 6.11
C HIS A 354 -26.96 -10.82 5.13
N PRO A 355 -26.35 -10.42 3.98
CA PRO A 355 -25.97 -11.37 2.92
C PRO A 355 -24.92 -12.42 3.28
N GLY A 356 -24.08 -12.19 4.33
CA GLY A 356 -22.98 -13.09 4.68
C GLY A 356 -21.79 -13.00 3.72
N ASP A 357 -21.59 -11.85 3.08
CA ASP A 357 -20.49 -11.62 2.16
C ASP A 357 -19.13 -11.74 2.85
N SER A 358 -18.20 -12.46 2.22
CA SER A 358 -16.87 -12.74 2.79
C SER A 358 -15.96 -11.51 2.83
N GLU A 359 -16.12 -10.56 1.89
CA GLU A 359 -15.37 -9.29 1.90
C GLU A 359 -15.85 -8.41 3.05
N GLU A 360 -17.18 -8.28 3.24
CA GLU A 360 -17.77 -7.56 4.37
C GLU A 360 -17.30 -8.14 5.72
N ARG A 361 -17.28 -9.47 5.82
CA ARG A 361 -16.77 -10.20 7.00
C ARG A 361 -15.31 -9.88 7.28
N GLN A 362 -14.47 -9.81 6.24
CA GLN A 362 -13.05 -9.49 6.39
C GLN A 362 -12.84 -8.03 6.82
N LEU A 363 -13.64 -7.08 6.31
CA LEU A 363 -13.59 -5.67 6.75
C LEU A 363 -13.96 -5.54 8.23
N LEU A 364 -15.00 -6.24 8.67
CA LEU A 364 -15.40 -6.26 10.07
C LEU A 364 -14.33 -6.87 10.96
N TRP A 365 -13.70 -7.98 10.54
CA TRP A 365 -12.56 -8.56 11.25
C TRP A 365 -11.42 -7.56 11.41
N ALA A 366 -11.03 -6.89 10.34
CA ALA A 366 -9.96 -5.91 10.36
C ALA A 366 -10.29 -4.72 11.30
N ALA A 367 -11.54 -4.25 11.27
CA ALA A 367 -11.99 -3.21 12.18
C ALA A 367 -11.96 -3.68 13.64
N ALA A 368 -12.37 -4.92 13.93
CA ALA A 368 -12.33 -5.50 15.26
C ALA A 368 -10.89 -5.73 15.76
N ALA A 369 -9.96 -6.15 14.90
CA ALA A 369 -8.56 -6.31 15.26
C ALA A 369 -7.85 -4.96 15.53
N LEU A 370 -8.34 -3.87 14.93
CA LEU A 370 -7.69 -2.55 14.98
C LEU A 370 -8.46 -1.49 15.81
N HIS A 371 -9.61 -1.85 16.39
CA HIS A 371 -10.47 -0.85 17.04
C HIS A 371 -9.78 -0.07 18.16
N ASP A 372 -8.87 -0.72 18.87
CA ASP A 372 -8.19 -0.21 20.07
C ASP A 372 -6.72 0.24 19.85
N VAL A 373 -6.17 0.17 18.61
CA VAL A 373 -4.78 0.61 18.33
C VAL A 373 -4.51 2.07 18.73
N GLY A 374 -5.56 2.88 18.79
CA GLY A 374 -5.48 4.29 19.20
C GLY A 374 -5.20 4.51 20.69
N THR A 375 -5.32 3.48 21.54
CA THR A 375 -4.97 3.55 22.96
C THR A 375 -3.47 3.83 23.15
N ALA A 376 -2.65 3.48 22.17
CA ALA A 376 -1.22 3.82 22.15
C ALA A 376 -0.96 5.35 22.08
N VAL A 377 -1.94 6.15 21.65
CA VAL A 377 -1.88 7.61 21.62
C VAL A 377 -2.44 8.17 22.94
N ASP A 378 -3.71 7.85 23.23
CA ASP A 378 -4.39 8.20 24.46
C ASP A 378 -5.63 7.32 24.63
N TYR A 379 -6.02 7.02 25.89
CA TYR A 379 -7.26 6.32 26.20
C TYR A 379 -8.49 7.19 25.86
N ASP A 380 -8.40 8.49 26.14
CA ASP A 380 -9.46 9.42 25.76
C ASP A 380 -9.50 9.56 24.24
N ASP A 381 -10.71 9.41 23.69
CA ASP A 381 -10.95 9.45 22.24
C ASP A 381 -10.14 8.42 21.41
N HIS A 382 -9.63 7.32 22.02
CA HIS A 382 -8.85 6.29 21.30
C HIS A 382 -9.54 5.81 20.00
N HIS A 383 -10.85 5.76 19.97
CA HIS A 383 -11.61 5.42 18.76
C HIS A 383 -11.36 6.39 17.58
N LYS A 384 -11.09 7.68 17.87
CA LYS A 384 -10.68 8.66 16.85
C LYS A 384 -9.20 8.45 16.47
N HIS A 385 -8.37 8.12 17.45
CA HIS A 385 -6.96 7.82 17.22
C HIS A 385 -6.80 6.52 16.41
N SER A 386 -7.58 5.48 16.70
CA SER A 386 -7.60 4.24 15.90
C SER A 386 -7.93 4.53 14.44
N ARG A 387 -9.01 5.30 14.18
CA ARG A 387 -9.31 5.74 12.81
C ARG A 387 -8.14 6.46 12.15
N TYR A 388 -7.54 7.42 12.85
CA TYR A 388 -6.40 8.18 12.31
C TYR A 388 -5.23 7.27 11.96
N LEU A 389 -4.86 6.34 12.83
CA LEU A 389 -3.76 5.41 12.61
C LEU A 389 -4.05 4.48 11.43
N ILE A 390 -5.26 3.91 11.34
CA ILE A 390 -5.69 3.03 10.24
C ILE A 390 -5.57 3.75 8.89
N LEU A 391 -6.09 4.96 8.80
CA LEU A 391 -6.12 5.73 7.54
C LEU A 391 -4.72 6.18 7.09
N ASN A 392 -3.87 6.61 8.03
CA ASN A 392 -2.56 7.18 7.70
C ASN A 392 -1.44 6.13 7.58
N ALA A 393 -1.57 4.98 8.24
CA ALA A 393 -0.63 3.88 8.06
C ALA A 393 -0.81 3.19 6.71
N GLY A 394 -2.02 3.27 6.13
CA GLY A 394 -2.44 2.48 5.00
C GLY A 394 -2.53 0.99 5.36
N LEU A 395 -3.33 0.24 4.65
CA LEU A 395 -3.43 -1.21 4.81
C LEU A 395 -3.10 -1.88 3.48
N PRO A 396 -1.87 -2.37 3.27
CA PRO A 396 -1.53 -3.17 2.09
C PRO A 396 -2.56 -4.28 1.83
N GLY A 397 -2.97 -4.41 0.57
CA GLY A 397 -4.01 -5.35 0.16
C GLY A 397 -5.45 -4.84 0.28
N TYR A 398 -5.68 -3.67 0.89
CA TYR A 398 -6.99 -3.01 0.93
C TYR A 398 -7.03 -1.78 0.01
N THR A 399 -8.20 -1.53 -0.56
CA THR A 399 -8.49 -0.32 -1.33
C THR A 399 -8.74 0.89 -0.41
N PRO A 400 -8.66 2.14 -0.91
CA PRO A 400 -9.01 3.33 -0.11
C PRO A 400 -10.43 3.27 0.49
N ARG A 401 -11.40 2.72 -0.27
CA ARG A 401 -12.78 2.50 0.21
C ARG A 401 -12.81 1.53 1.40
N GLU A 402 -12.15 0.39 1.27
CA GLU A 402 -12.11 -0.63 2.32
C GLU A 402 -11.41 -0.10 3.57
N THR A 403 -10.27 0.57 3.41
CA THR A 403 -9.53 1.21 4.52
C THR A 403 -10.39 2.27 5.24
N ALA A 404 -11.17 3.05 4.48
CA ALA A 404 -12.10 4.01 5.04
C ALA A 404 -13.21 3.34 5.86
N LEU A 405 -13.81 2.24 5.35
CA LEU A 405 -14.84 1.48 6.06
C LEU A 405 -14.30 0.86 7.35
N ILE A 406 -13.10 0.25 7.30
CA ILE A 406 -12.40 -0.29 8.48
C ILE A 406 -12.16 0.82 9.51
N GLY A 407 -11.60 1.95 9.08
CA GLY A 407 -11.33 3.08 9.96
C GLY A 407 -12.60 3.69 10.57
N GLN A 408 -13.69 3.80 9.79
CA GLN A 408 -14.96 4.29 10.29
C GLN A 408 -15.65 3.29 11.25
N ALA A 409 -15.62 1.99 10.96
CA ALA A 409 -16.13 0.98 11.88
C ALA A 409 -15.36 1.01 13.22
N ALA A 410 -14.02 1.06 13.17
CA ALA A 410 -13.17 1.25 14.35
C ALA A 410 -13.50 2.55 15.09
N ARG A 411 -13.75 3.67 14.37
CA ARG A 411 -14.16 4.93 15.01
C ARG A 411 -15.45 4.80 15.79
N TYR A 412 -16.42 4.03 15.29
CA TYR A 412 -17.77 3.96 15.89
C TYR A 412 -17.96 2.79 16.84
N HIS A 413 -16.91 2.04 17.19
CA HIS A 413 -17.01 0.94 18.15
C HIS A 413 -17.40 1.39 19.57
N ARG A 414 -17.15 2.64 19.94
CA ARG A 414 -17.42 3.16 21.28
C ARG A 414 -18.68 4.03 21.36
N ARG A 415 -18.83 5.02 20.46
CA ARG A 415 -19.90 6.03 20.51
C ARG A 415 -20.10 6.73 19.18
N GLY A 416 -21.20 7.50 19.11
CA GLY A 416 -21.56 8.31 17.95
C GLY A 416 -22.45 7.57 16.97
N GLN A 417 -22.91 8.29 15.94
CA GLN A 417 -23.75 7.76 14.87
C GLN A 417 -22.86 7.36 13.71
N PRO A 418 -22.85 6.07 13.28
CA PRO A 418 -22.08 5.65 12.13
C PRO A 418 -22.46 6.44 10.87
N GLY A 419 -21.43 6.88 10.15
CA GLY A 419 -21.59 7.61 8.90
C GLY A 419 -20.27 7.70 8.15
N LEU A 420 -20.34 7.78 6.82
CA LEU A 420 -19.17 7.82 5.93
C LEU A 420 -18.39 9.13 6.05
N GLY A 421 -19.09 10.26 6.32
CA GLY A 421 -18.48 11.58 6.44
C GLY A 421 -17.72 11.98 5.16
N GLU A 422 -16.48 12.38 5.30
CA GLU A 422 -15.59 12.76 4.19
C GLU A 422 -15.30 11.64 3.19
N PHE A 423 -15.58 10.37 3.54
CA PHE A 423 -15.38 9.22 2.65
C PHE A 423 -16.58 8.90 1.75
N ALA A 424 -17.68 9.67 1.83
CA ALA A 424 -18.83 9.50 0.97
C ALA A 424 -18.48 9.41 -0.54
N PRO A 425 -17.48 10.18 -1.07
CA PRO A 425 -17.08 10.05 -2.47
C PRO A 425 -16.42 8.71 -2.83
N LEU A 426 -15.92 7.93 -1.86
CA LEU A 426 -15.37 6.59 -2.07
C LEU A 426 -16.44 5.50 -2.02
N ALA A 427 -17.61 5.81 -1.49
CA ALA A 427 -18.64 4.84 -1.14
C ALA A 427 -19.32 4.23 -2.37
N ARG A 428 -19.73 2.98 -2.21
CA ARG A 428 -20.60 2.26 -3.11
C ARG A 428 -22.00 2.11 -2.50
N ARG A 429 -22.96 1.77 -3.33
CA ARG A 429 -24.31 1.43 -2.84
C ARG A 429 -24.22 0.30 -1.81
N GLY A 430 -24.79 0.51 -0.63
CA GLY A 430 -24.80 -0.44 0.48
C GLY A 430 -23.77 -0.14 1.58
N ASP A 431 -22.76 0.70 1.35
CA ASP A 431 -21.68 0.95 2.31
C ASP A 431 -22.15 1.61 3.60
N GLU A 432 -23.14 2.49 3.55
CA GLU A 432 -23.74 3.07 4.75
C GLU A 432 -24.42 1.99 5.63
N THR A 433 -25.12 1.06 4.98
CA THR A 433 -25.74 -0.08 5.68
C THR A 433 -24.70 -1.02 6.25
N LEU A 434 -23.66 -1.32 5.48
CA LEU A 434 -22.53 -2.14 5.93
C LEU A 434 -21.84 -1.50 7.14
N LEU A 435 -21.49 -0.23 7.06
CA LEU A 435 -20.86 0.50 8.16
C LEU A 435 -21.74 0.50 9.41
N LEU A 436 -23.04 0.71 9.25
CA LEU A 436 -23.99 0.68 10.36
C LEU A 436 -24.01 -0.70 11.04
N ARG A 437 -24.07 -1.79 10.25
CA ARG A 437 -24.07 -3.17 10.74
C ARG A 437 -22.75 -3.53 11.42
N CYS A 438 -21.62 -3.24 10.78
CA CYS A 438 -20.28 -3.47 11.34
C CYS A 438 -20.11 -2.73 12.69
N SER A 439 -20.51 -1.46 12.73
CA SER A 439 -20.42 -0.65 13.94
C SER A 439 -21.35 -1.15 15.07
N ALA A 440 -22.54 -1.66 14.73
CA ALA A 440 -23.45 -2.20 15.71
C ALA A 440 -22.93 -3.50 16.33
N VAL A 441 -22.47 -4.45 15.52
CA VAL A 441 -21.93 -5.72 16.02
C VAL A 441 -20.65 -5.48 16.82
N LEU A 442 -19.69 -4.71 16.28
CA LEU A 442 -18.44 -4.42 16.97
C LEU A 442 -18.67 -3.72 18.31
N ARG A 443 -19.64 -2.79 18.38
CA ARG A 443 -19.97 -2.08 19.62
C ARG A 443 -20.59 -3.00 20.66
N VAL A 444 -21.44 -3.93 20.24
CA VAL A 444 -21.99 -4.96 21.14
C VAL A 444 -20.87 -5.84 21.70
N THR A 445 -20.02 -6.36 20.85
CA THR A 445 -18.93 -7.29 21.25
C THR A 445 -17.88 -6.62 22.11
N GLU A 446 -17.54 -5.37 21.85
CA GLU A 446 -16.66 -4.60 22.73
C GLU A 446 -17.27 -4.45 24.14
N GLN A 447 -18.59 -4.28 24.26
CA GLN A 447 -19.24 -4.22 25.56
C GLN A 447 -19.36 -5.60 26.23
N LEU A 448 -19.41 -6.70 25.46
CA LEU A 448 -19.35 -8.05 26.03
C LEU A 448 -17.98 -8.33 26.67
N GLU A 449 -16.90 -7.75 26.13
CA GLU A 449 -15.53 -7.87 26.66
C GLU A 449 -15.12 -6.64 27.50
N ARG A 450 -16.09 -5.98 28.11
CA ARG A 450 -15.88 -4.75 28.89
C ARG A 450 -14.89 -4.94 30.06
N SER A 451 -14.88 -6.11 30.66
CA SER A 451 -14.01 -6.47 31.80
C SER A 451 -12.61 -6.84 31.35
N ARG A 452 -12.35 -7.07 30.07
CA ARG A 452 -11.08 -7.50 29.47
C ARG A 452 -10.53 -8.80 30.08
N ASP A 453 -11.41 -9.69 30.52
CA ASP A 453 -11.08 -10.94 31.22
C ASP A 453 -11.47 -12.20 30.43
N GLN A 454 -11.99 -12.01 29.19
CA GLN A 454 -12.45 -13.10 28.32
C GLN A 454 -13.50 -14.00 28.99
N SER A 455 -14.26 -13.44 29.93
CA SER A 455 -15.28 -14.18 30.72
C SER A 455 -16.43 -14.70 29.85
N ILE A 456 -16.79 -13.98 28.80
CA ILE A 456 -17.79 -14.42 27.81
C ILE A 456 -17.12 -15.33 26.80
N SER A 457 -17.28 -16.64 26.94
CA SER A 457 -16.67 -17.63 26.05
C SER A 457 -17.34 -17.70 24.69
N SER A 458 -18.67 -17.51 24.62
CA SER A 458 -19.43 -17.46 23.36
C SER A 458 -20.72 -16.67 23.54
N ALA A 459 -21.31 -16.25 22.40
CA ALA A 459 -22.61 -15.58 22.35
C ALA A 459 -23.44 -16.23 21.25
N ARG A 460 -24.46 -17.02 21.64
CA ARG A 460 -25.36 -17.68 20.70
C ARG A 460 -26.46 -16.72 20.26
N VAL A 461 -26.67 -16.60 18.95
CA VAL A 461 -27.74 -15.78 18.36
C VAL A 461 -29.00 -16.63 18.19
N VAL A 462 -30.13 -16.18 18.72
CA VAL A 462 -31.45 -16.75 18.51
C VAL A 462 -32.35 -15.67 17.95
N VAL A 463 -32.86 -15.87 16.73
CA VAL A 463 -33.77 -14.92 16.08
C VAL A 463 -35.22 -15.34 16.31
N GLN A 464 -35.99 -14.46 16.91
CA GLN A 464 -37.42 -14.62 17.12
C GLN A 464 -38.21 -13.48 16.45
N ASP A 465 -39.52 -13.57 16.43
CA ASP A 465 -40.38 -12.52 15.89
C ASP A 465 -40.09 -11.17 16.55
N GLY A 466 -39.56 -10.22 15.75
CA GLY A 466 -39.29 -8.86 16.19
C GLY A 466 -37.98 -8.65 16.94
N ARG A 467 -37.27 -9.69 17.42
CA ARG A 467 -36.04 -9.54 18.25
C ARG A 467 -34.95 -10.55 17.93
N VAL A 468 -33.75 -10.21 18.34
CA VAL A 468 -32.55 -11.06 18.37
C VAL A 468 -32.12 -11.22 19.82
N GLU A 469 -32.10 -12.47 20.31
CA GLU A 469 -31.53 -12.81 21.62
C GLU A 469 -30.06 -13.21 21.46
N LEU A 470 -29.17 -12.54 22.20
CA LEU A 470 -27.79 -12.99 22.42
C LEU A 470 -27.75 -13.73 23.75
N ARG A 471 -27.61 -15.07 23.69
CA ARG A 471 -27.44 -15.93 24.85
C ARG A 471 -25.96 -16.10 25.13
N LEU A 472 -25.52 -15.56 26.27
CA LEU A 472 -24.11 -15.54 26.66
C LEU A 472 -23.74 -16.81 27.40
N ASP A 473 -22.66 -17.46 26.97
CA ASP A 473 -21.99 -18.50 27.73
C ASP A 473 -20.83 -17.86 28.49
N SER A 474 -20.98 -17.76 29.81
CA SER A 474 -20.02 -17.09 30.68
C SER A 474 -19.52 -18.01 31.79
N ARG A 475 -18.24 -17.91 32.11
CA ARG A 475 -17.59 -18.65 33.19
C ARG A 475 -17.76 -18.03 34.59
N VAL A 476 -18.16 -16.75 34.59
CA VAL A 476 -18.36 -15.93 35.79
C VAL A 476 -19.60 -15.04 35.61
N ASP A 477 -19.91 -14.23 36.60
CA ASP A 477 -21.03 -13.27 36.54
C ASP A 477 -20.90 -12.32 35.35
N SER A 478 -21.84 -12.39 34.41
CA SER A 478 -21.90 -11.61 33.17
C SER A 478 -22.66 -10.28 33.31
N THR A 479 -23.11 -9.93 34.49
CA THR A 479 -24.03 -8.82 34.73
C THR A 479 -23.56 -7.49 34.11
N ILE A 480 -22.28 -7.15 34.26
CA ILE A 480 -21.72 -5.90 33.70
C ILE A 480 -21.69 -5.96 32.16
N SER A 481 -21.17 -7.05 31.59
CA SER A 481 -21.08 -7.24 30.13
C SER A 481 -22.46 -7.23 29.48
N ARG A 482 -23.41 -7.97 30.08
CA ARG A 482 -24.80 -8.01 29.62
C ARG A 482 -25.48 -6.64 29.66
N TRP A 483 -25.37 -5.94 30.79
CA TRP A 483 -25.91 -4.58 30.93
C TRP A 483 -25.30 -3.62 29.90
N ALA A 484 -24.00 -3.65 29.72
CA ALA A 484 -23.30 -2.76 28.81
C ALA A 484 -23.66 -3.04 27.33
N ALA A 485 -23.74 -4.33 26.95
CA ALA A 485 -24.13 -4.75 25.60
C ALA A 485 -25.60 -4.43 25.30
N GLN A 486 -26.52 -4.64 26.29
CA GLN A 486 -27.94 -4.32 26.15
C GLN A 486 -28.19 -2.84 25.81
N ARG A 487 -27.36 -1.93 26.28
CA ARG A 487 -27.44 -0.49 25.97
C ARG A 487 -27.18 -0.15 24.51
N GLN A 488 -26.73 -1.12 23.71
CA GLN A 488 -26.49 -0.94 22.27
C GLN A 488 -27.72 -1.35 21.42
N SER A 489 -28.84 -1.70 22.04
CA SER A 489 -30.06 -2.18 21.37
C SER A 489 -30.58 -1.19 20.33
N ASP A 490 -30.57 0.12 20.59
CA ASP A 490 -31.07 1.12 19.63
C ASP A 490 -30.26 1.12 18.33
N LEU A 491 -28.91 1.03 18.44
CA LEU A 491 -28.04 0.96 17.26
C LEU A 491 -28.23 -0.37 16.53
N PHE A 492 -28.35 -1.45 17.27
CA PHE A 492 -28.57 -2.79 16.70
C PHE A 492 -29.93 -2.86 15.97
N GLN A 493 -30.99 -2.33 16.55
CA GLN A 493 -32.31 -2.27 15.92
C GLN A 493 -32.31 -1.47 14.62
N ARG A 494 -31.59 -0.36 14.58
CA ARG A 494 -31.40 0.42 13.34
C ARG A 494 -30.63 -0.33 12.27
N ALA A 495 -29.65 -1.15 12.68
CA ALA A 495 -28.79 -1.90 11.76
C ALA A 495 -29.48 -3.14 11.17
N PHE A 496 -30.33 -3.81 11.96
CA PHE A 496 -30.90 -5.12 11.60
C PHE A 496 -32.44 -5.15 11.60
N GLY A 497 -33.10 -4.07 12.00
CA GLY A 497 -34.57 -3.99 12.08
C GLY A 497 -35.17 -4.85 13.19
N LYS A 498 -34.35 -5.34 14.13
CA LYS A 498 -34.75 -6.22 15.24
C LYS A 498 -34.25 -5.64 16.57
N GLU A 499 -35.05 -5.74 17.61
CA GLU A 499 -34.63 -5.41 18.97
C GLU A 499 -33.54 -6.40 19.45
N LEU A 500 -32.53 -5.90 20.14
CA LEU A 500 -31.50 -6.72 20.77
C LEU A 500 -31.92 -7.02 22.24
N LEU A 501 -31.90 -8.30 22.60
CA LEU A 501 -32.01 -8.76 23.99
C LEU A 501 -30.75 -9.59 24.34
N VAL A 502 -30.08 -9.20 25.42
CA VAL A 502 -28.89 -9.91 25.89
C VAL A 502 -29.21 -10.64 27.20
N VAL A 503 -29.08 -11.96 27.17
CA VAL A 503 -29.44 -12.84 28.29
C VAL A 503 -28.31 -13.82 28.59
N ASP A 504 -28.34 -14.38 29.82
CA ASP A 504 -27.43 -15.49 30.12
C ASP A 504 -27.90 -16.75 29.36
N GLY A 505 -26.94 -17.56 28.91
CA GLY A 505 -27.24 -18.89 28.37
C GLY A 505 -27.73 -19.84 29.47
N ASP A 506 -28.48 -20.84 29.05
CA ASP A 506 -29.01 -21.87 29.98
C ASP A 506 -27.87 -22.78 30.51
#